data_c05f1c42661ec1b391c5647570563f4a
#
_entry.id   c05f1c42661ec1b391c5647570563f4a
#
_cell.length_a   1.000
_cell.length_b   1.000
_cell.length_c   1.000
_cell.angle_alpha   90.00
_cell.angle_beta   90.00
_cell.angle_gamma   90.00
#
_symmetry.space_group_name_H-M   'P 1'
#
loop_
_entity.id
_entity.type
_entity.pdbx_description
1 polymer ?
#
loop_
_entity_poly.entity_id
_entity_poly.type
_entity_poly.pdbx_seq_one_letter_code
_entity_poly.pdbx_strand_id
1 'polypeptide(L)'
;MTSGAPTTDPATRAPWTAPVAPGPVDALVEVPGSKSLTNRYLVLAALADGRGSLLGALASRDTLLMAQALEQLGAVVSRDGTRWTIDPLPAVGTTTSIGAPGTSAGPAAGAALEVDCGLAGTVMRFLPPVAALLGRPVRFDGDPQARVRPMGPLLHALRALGVDVQDEGRGTLPFTVTGGPAVRGGAVDMDASVSSQFVSGLLLAAARFDGGVRLRHIGATLPSLPHIAMTVEVLRAAGVEVDDSTPDLWRVAPGPVAARDVRVEPDLSNAAPFLCAALVAGGSVRVPGWPTTTTQPGAMLPDLLTRMGATVTLDGDVLTVTGTGAVHGVDVDLRSAGELTPTIAALATLADSPTRLRGVAHIRGHETDRLAALATEITRLGGQAEQTADGLVITPRRLHGATFETYHDHRMATAGALIGLRVPGVEVVDVATTAKTLPDFVGMWTGMLASADVR
;
A
#
# COMPACT_ATOMS: atom_id res chain seq x y z
N MET A 1 -33.87 19.19 6.96
CA MET A 1 -33.28 19.69 5.70
C MET A 1 -31.86 19.18 5.66
N THR A 2 -31.65 18.03 5.03
CA THR A 2 -30.35 17.37 4.90
C THR A 2 -29.64 17.95 3.68
N SER A 3 -28.60 18.73 3.91
CA SER A 3 -27.68 19.21 2.88
C SER A 3 -26.86 18.05 2.36
N GLY A 4 -27.25 17.47 1.24
CA GLY A 4 -26.42 16.53 0.49
C GLY A 4 -25.25 17.30 -0.14
N ALA A 5 -24.03 16.91 0.22
CA ALA A 5 -22.85 17.38 -0.50
C ALA A 5 -22.91 16.88 -1.96
N PRO A 6 -22.58 17.72 -2.97
CA PRO A 6 -22.62 17.32 -4.36
C PRO A 6 -21.51 16.28 -4.60
N THR A 7 -21.91 15.07 -4.98
CA THR A 7 -21.02 14.08 -5.58
C THR A 7 -20.64 14.58 -6.97
N THR A 8 -19.51 15.31 -7.09
CA THR A 8 -18.95 15.67 -8.38
C THR A 8 -18.35 14.41 -9.02
N ASP A 9 -18.82 14.09 -10.22
CA ASP A 9 -18.27 13.05 -11.08
C ASP A 9 -16.75 13.25 -11.22
N PRO A 10 -15.90 12.23 -10.96
CA PRO A 10 -14.44 12.36 -11.10
C PRO A 10 -14.00 12.79 -12.50
N ALA A 11 -14.82 12.58 -13.54
CA ALA A 11 -14.53 12.99 -14.92
C ALA A 11 -14.56 14.51 -15.16
N THR A 12 -14.90 15.36 -14.16
CA THR A 12 -15.09 16.82 -14.33
C THR A 12 -14.10 17.68 -13.55
N ARG A 13 -13.12 17.10 -12.85
CA ARG A 13 -12.10 17.92 -12.17
C ARG A 13 -11.06 18.42 -13.19
N ALA A 14 -10.83 19.75 -13.20
CA ALA A 14 -9.75 20.34 -13.99
C ALA A 14 -8.40 19.69 -13.62
N PRO A 15 -7.53 19.38 -14.61
CA PRO A 15 -6.21 18.86 -14.34
C PRO A 15 -5.43 19.80 -13.42
N TRP A 16 -4.60 19.23 -12.55
CA TRP A 16 -3.69 20.00 -11.72
C TRP A 16 -2.40 20.26 -12.49
N THR A 17 -2.10 21.53 -12.74
CA THR A 17 -0.82 21.89 -13.34
C THR A 17 0.31 21.66 -12.33
N ALA A 18 1.19 20.73 -12.64
CA ALA A 18 2.34 20.44 -11.79
C ALA A 18 3.29 21.65 -11.78
N PRO A 19 3.66 22.17 -10.58
CA PRO A 19 4.52 23.35 -10.49
C PRO A 19 5.94 23.02 -10.92
N VAL A 20 6.57 23.93 -11.66
CA VAL A 20 8.01 23.89 -11.94
C VAL A 20 8.78 24.33 -10.69
N ALA A 21 9.89 23.68 -10.39
CA ALA A 21 10.76 24.07 -9.29
C ALA A 21 11.35 25.46 -9.56
N PRO A 22 11.18 26.46 -8.66
CA PRO A 22 11.70 27.81 -8.86
C PRO A 22 13.24 27.86 -8.74
N GLY A 23 13.83 26.88 -8.08
CA GLY A 23 15.25 26.73 -7.83
C GLY A 23 15.55 25.46 -7.04
N PRO A 24 16.78 25.32 -6.51
CA PRO A 24 17.14 24.21 -5.65
C PRO A 24 16.25 24.16 -4.41
N VAL A 25 15.74 22.94 -4.07
CA VAL A 25 14.91 22.75 -2.89
C VAL A 25 15.75 22.67 -1.61
N ASP A 26 15.20 23.14 -0.49
CA ASP A 26 15.76 22.91 0.85
C ASP A 26 14.62 22.66 1.83
N ALA A 27 14.16 21.42 1.93
CA ALA A 27 12.94 21.12 2.65
C ALA A 27 13.09 19.98 3.65
N LEU A 28 12.32 20.06 4.75
CA LEU A 28 12.01 18.95 5.61
C LEU A 28 10.59 18.49 5.30
N VAL A 29 10.43 17.22 4.93
CA VAL A 29 9.15 16.64 4.54
C VAL A 29 8.76 15.55 5.54
N GLU A 30 7.73 15.80 6.32
CA GLU A 30 7.14 14.82 7.23
C GLU A 30 6.23 13.89 6.45
N VAL A 31 6.74 12.72 6.10
CA VAL A 31 5.97 11.72 5.35
C VAL A 31 5.04 10.98 6.30
N PRO A 32 3.75 10.85 5.98
CA PRO A 32 2.81 10.08 6.81
C PRO A 32 3.24 8.63 6.98
N GLY A 33 2.68 7.98 8.02
CA GLY A 33 2.96 6.58 8.32
C GLY A 33 2.65 5.63 7.17
N SER A 34 3.38 4.52 7.14
CA SER A 34 3.24 3.48 6.11
C SER A 34 1.83 2.90 6.08
N LYS A 35 1.17 2.99 4.92
CA LYS A 35 -0.13 2.35 4.67
C LYS A 35 -0.05 0.84 4.92
N SER A 36 1.00 0.21 4.44
CA SER A 36 1.19 -1.24 4.52
C SER A 36 1.38 -1.71 5.96
N LEU A 37 2.10 -0.96 6.79
CA LEU A 37 2.26 -1.24 8.21
C LEU A 37 0.99 -0.89 8.99
N THR A 38 0.38 0.27 8.76
CA THR A 38 -0.88 0.66 9.42
C THR A 38 -1.93 -0.42 9.27
N ASN A 39 -2.15 -0.94 8.04
CA ASN A 39 -3.16 -1.98 7.82
C ASN A 39 -2.81 -3.31 8.50
N ARG A 40 -1.53 -3.71 8.56
CA ARG A 40 -1.10 -4.91 9.29
C ARG A 40 -1.31 -4.78 10.79
N TYR A 41 -0.90 -3.66 11.35
CA TYR A 41 -1.07 -3.40 12.79
C TYR A 41 -2.55 -3.28 13.18
N LEU A 42 -3.42 -2.71 12.33
CA LEU A 42 -4.86 -2.69 12.57
C LEU A 42 -5.44 -4.11 12.65
N VAL A 43 -5.07 -4.98 11.71
CA VAL A 43 -5.52 -6.38 11.71
C VAL A 43 -5.00 -7.11 12.95
N LEU A 44 -3.71 -6.99 13.29
CA LEU A 44 -3.15 -7.65 14.47
C LEU A 44 -3.74 -7.12 15.78
N ALA A 45 -3.96 -5.80 15.89
CA ALA A 45 -4.60 -5.22 17.07
C ALA A 45 -6.06 -5.69 17.23
N ALA A 46 -6.79 -5.88 16.10
CA ALA A 46 -8.13 -6.45 16.14
C ALA A 46 -8.14 -7.94 16.53
N LEU A 47 -7.06 -8.67 16.30
CA LEU A 47 -6.90 -10.08 16.68
C LEU A 47 -6.17 -10.28 18.01
N ALA A 48 -5.74 -9.21 18.67
CA ALA A 48 -4.95 -9.28 19.89
C ALA A 48 -5.79 -9.68 21.14
N ASP A 49 -5.09 -10.06 22.22
CA ASP A 49 -5.73 -10.46 23.45
C ASP A 49 -6.14 -9.27 24.34
N GLY A 50 -5.87 -8.03 23.92
CA GLY A 50 -6.20 -6.82 24.65
C GLY A 50 -6.10 -5.57 23.78
N ARG A 51 -6.39 -4.42 24.38
CA ARG A 51 -6.31 -3.11 23.73
C ARG A 51 -4.89 -2.78 23.31
N GLY A 52 -4.72 -2.30 22.08
CA GLY A 52 -3.46 -1.77 21.55
C GLY A 52 -3.60 -0.37 20.98
N SER A 53 -2.48 0.29 20.68
CA SER A 53 -2.50 1.60 20.01
C SER A 53 -1.46 1.73 18.91
N LEU A 54 -1.79 2.54 17.90
CA LEU A 54 -0.90 2.92 16.80
C LEU A 54 -0.63 4.42 16.90
N LEU A 55 0.63 4.82 16.97
CA LEU A 55 1.07 6.20 16.87
C LEU A 55 1.69 6.45 15.48
N GLY A 56 1.27 7.49 14.79
CA GLY A 56 1.68 7.75 13.40
C GLY A 56 0.87 6.94 12.38
N ALA A 57 -0.30 6.41 12.75
CA ALA A 57 -1.18 5.72 11.82
C ALA A 57 -1.58 6.63 10.65
N LEU A 58 -1.54 6.09 9.45
CA LEU A 58 -1.98 6.82 8.27
C LEU A 58 -3.51 6.91 8.22
N ALA A 59 -4.05 8.12 8.10
CA ALA A 59 -5.47 8.35 7.83
C ALA A 59 -5.67 8.58 6.32
N SER A 60 -5.77 7.51 5.55
CA SER A 60 -6.03 7.52 4.11
C SER A 60 -7.27 6.71 3.76
N ARG A 61 -7.75 6.80 2.51
CA ARG A 61 -8.93 6.02 2.08
C ARG A 61 -8.78 4.53 2.42
N ASP A 62 -7.65 3.91 2.09
CA ASP A 62 -7.44 2.47 2.28
C ASP A 62 -7.39 2.07 3.77
N THR A 63 -6.79 2.90 4.63
CA THR A 63 -6.68 2.59 6.07
C THR A 63 -7.97 2.89 6.83
N LEU A 64 -8.72 3.90 6.38
CA LEU A 64 -10.06 4.19 6.91
C LEU A 64 -11.04 3.07 6.54
N LEU A 65 -10.99 2.54 5.31
CA LEU A 65 -11.78 1.36 4.92
C LEU A 65 -11.40 0.14 5.75
N MET A 66 -10.11 -0.07 6.05
CA MET A 66 -9.67 -1.15 6.94
C MET A 66 -10.25 -1.00 8.34
N ALA A 67 -10.16 0.20 8.92
CA ALA A 67 -10.68 0.47 10.25
C ALA A 67 -12.22 0.29 10.30
N GLN A 68 -12.95 0.83 9.33
CA GLN A 68 -14.39 0.67 9.23
C GLN A 68 -14.81 -0.79 9.07
N ALA A 69 -14.09 -1.55 8.24
CA ALA A 69 -14.36 -2.97 8.08
C ALA A 69 -14.12 -3.75 9.39
N LEU A 70 -13.05 -3.47 10.13
CA LEU A 70 -12.82 -4.07 11.44
C LEU A 70 -13.88 -3.68 12.47
N GLU A 71 -14.37 -2.43 12.45
CA GLU A 71 -15.50 -1.97 13.27
C GLU A 71 -16.78 -2.74 12.92
N GLN A 72 -17.07 -2.98 11.63
CA GLN A 72 -18.19 -3.82 11.20
C GLN A 72 -18.06 -5.27 11.64
N LEU A 73 -16.83 -5.79 11.71
CA LEU A 73 -16.53 -7.12 12.22
C LEU A 73 -16.61 -7.22 13.75
N GLY A 74 -16.65 -6.09 14.47
CA GLY A 74 -16.88 -6.02 15.90
C GLY A 74 -15.73 -5.47 16.75
N ALA A 75 -14.65 -5.03 16.16
CA ALA A 75 -13.60 -4.27 16.85
C ALA A 75 -14.07 -2.84 17.18
N VAL A 76 -13.41 -2.14 18.11
CA VAL A 76 -13.64 -0.71 18.33
C VAL A 76 -12.38 0.06 17.98
N VAL A 77 -12.47 1.00 17.02
CA VAL A 77 -11.34 1.81 16.59
C VAL A 77 -11.59 3.28 16.94
N SER A 78 -10.87 3.79 17.93
CA SER A 78 -10.90 5.21 18.30
C SER A 78 -9.74 5.93 17.62
N ARG A 79 -10.03 7.07 16.97
CA ARG A 79 -9.07 7.84 16.18
C ARG A 79 -8.91 9.24 16.75
N ASP A 80 -7.71 9.58 17.22
CA ASP A 80 -7.34 10.90 17.70
C ASP A 80 -6.09 11.35 16.93
N GLY A 81 -6.29 12.14 15.88
CA GLY A 81 -5.25 12.52 14.93
C GLY A 81 -4.54 11.28 14.36
N THR A 82 -3.22 11.20 14.57
CA THR A 82 -2.41 10.06 14.14
C THR A 82 -2.31 8.95 15.20
N ARG A 83 -2.92 9.13 16.38
CA ARG A 83 -3.03 8.07 17.40
C ARG A 83 -4.35 7.33 17.24
N TRP A 84 -4.28 6.04 16.96
CA TRP A 84 -5.45 5.16 16.87
C TRP A 84 -5.38 4.11 17.97
N THR A 85 -6.50 3.89 18.66
CA THR A 85 -6.61 2.88 19.73
C THR A 85 -7.61 1.83 19.27
N ILE A 86 -7.26 0.57 19.43
CA ILE A 86 -8.06 -0.56 18.95
C ILE A 86 -8.39 -1.48 20.12
N ASP A 87 -9.70 -1.64 20.42
CA ASP A 87 -10.19 -2.76 21.22
C ASP A 87 -10.42 -3.94 20.27
N PRO A 88 -9.94 -5.14 20.60
CA PRO A 88 -9.96 -6.28 19.70
C PRO A 88 -11.37 -6.80 19.44
N LEU A 89 -11.49 -7.68 18.44
CA LEU A 89 -12.69 -8.44 18.18
C LEU A 89 -13.12 -9.24 19.42
N PRO A 90 -14.43 -9.34 19.71
CA PRO A 90 -14.90 -10.16 20.83
C PRO A 90 -14.52 -11.64 20.61
N ALA A 91 -14.18 -12.35 21.68
CA ALA A 91 -13.90 -13.77 21.60
C ALA A 91 -15.09 -14.52 20.99
N VAL A 92 -14.79 -15.50 20.13
CA VAL A 92 -15.84 -16.34 19.50
C VAL A 92 -16.69 -17.00 20.58
N GLY A 93 -18.02 -16.82 20.50
CA GLY A 93 -18.97 -17.39 21.50
C GLY A 93 -19.45 -16.41 22.59
N THR A 94 -18.88 -15.22 22.69
CA THR A 94 -19.46 -14.16 23.52
C THR A 94 -20.51 -13.39 22.73
N THR A 95 -21.78 -13.67 22.96
CA THR A 95 -22.91 -12.83 22.52
C THR A 95 -22.91 -11.51 23.33
N THR A 96 -21.98 -10.62 23.04
CA THR A 96 -22.13 -9.23 23.42
C THR A 96 -23.09 -8.59 22.43
N SER A 97 -24.27 -8.21 22.92
CA SER A 97 -25.16 -7.28 22.20
C SER A 97 -24.35 -5.99 21.97
N ILE A 98 -23.81 -5.84 20.75
CA ILE A 98 -23.05 -4.63 20.36
C ILE A 98 -24.10 -3.52 20.17
N GLY A 99 -24.43 -2.87 21.24
CA GLY A 99 -25.15 -1.61 21.28
C GLY A 99 -24.16 -0.52 21.67
N ALA A 100 -23.49 0.07 20.70
CA ALA A 100 -22.86 1.38 20.96
C ALA A 100 -24.00 2.39 21.26
N PRO A 101 -23.88 3.25 22.26
CA PRO A 101 -24.93 4.24 22.55
C PRO A 101 -25.02 5.19 21.37
N GLY A 102 -26.10 5.09 20.58
CA GLY A 102 -26.42 6.04 19.52
C GLY A 102 -26.50 5.51 18.09
N THR A 103 -26.31 4.21 17.81
CA THR A 103 -26.52 3.63 16.48
C THR A 103 -27.77 2.76 16.41
N SER A 104 -28.59 2.98 15.37
CA SER A 104 -29.76 2.18 15.01
C SER A 104 -29.46 0.68 15.03
N ALA A 105 -30.47 -0.11 15.45
CA ALA A 105 -30.46 -1.56 15.59
C ALA A 105 -29.44 -2.28 14.69
N GLY A 106 -28.52 -3.03 15.33
CA GLY A 106 -27.57 -3.90 14.62
C GLY A 106 -28.30 -4.88 13.69
N PRO A 107 -27.65 -5.39 12.64
CA PRO A 107 -28.28 -6.31 11.69
C PRO A 107 -28.88 -7.50 12.42
N ALA A 108 -30.09 -7.91 11.99
CA ALA A 108 -30.81 -9.04 12.55
C ALA A 108 -29.91 -10.28 12.66
N ALA A 109 -30.08 -11.06 13.73
CA ALA A 109 -29.35 -12.30 13.91
C ALA A 109 -29.50 -13.19 12.68
N GLY A 110 -28.40 -13.47 11.96
CA GLY A 110 -28.38 -14.26 10.71
C GLY A 110 -28.17 -13.45 9.42
N ALA A 111 -28.27 -12.13 9.42
CA ALA A 111 -27.89 -11.33 8.25
C ALA A 111 -26.38 -11.30 8.05
N ALA A 112 -25.94 -11.36 6.78
CA ALA A 112 -24.51 -11.19 6.45
C ALA A 112 -24.02 -9.80 6.84
N LEU A 113 -22.79 -9.72 7.37
CA LEU A 113 -22.09 -8.46 7.49
C LEU A 113 -21.60 -8.03 6.10
N GLU A 114 -21.61 -6.74 5.82
CA GLU A 114 -21.14 -6.19 4.55
C GLU A 114 -19.82 -5.48 4.78
N VAL A 115 -18.81 -5.83 4.01
CA VAL A 115 -17.49 -5.16 4.01
C VAL A 115 -17.28 -4.50 2.65
N ASP A 116 -17.23 -3.17 2.64
CA ASP A 116 -16.80 -2.41 1.48
C ASP A 116 -15.26 -2.37 1.44
N CYS A 117 -14.70 -3.00 0.43
CA CYS A 117 -13.26 -2.97 0.18
C CYS A 117 -12.80 -1.72 -0.57
N GLY A 118 -13.73 -0.95 -1.17
CA GLY A 118 -13.38 0.09 -2.12
C GLY A 118 -12.41 -0.44 -3.18
N LEU A 119 -11.25 0.20 -3.34
CA LEU A 119 -10.14 -0.30 -4.17
C LEU A 119 -8.95 -0.77 -3.30
N ALA A 120 -9.14 -0.96 -2.00
CA ALA A 120 -8.09 -1.29 -1.04
C ALA A 120 -7.70 -2.77 -1.12
N GLY A 121 -6.60 -3.07 -1.80
CA GLY A 121 -6.09 -4.43 -1.94
C GLY A 121 -5.80 -5.15 -0.62
N THR A 122 -5.43 -4.40 0.43
CA THR A 122 -5.21 -4.94 1.78
C THR A 122 -6.52 -5.34 2.46
N VAL A 123 -7.59 -4.55 2.34
CA VAL A 123 -8.91 -4.93 2.87
C VAL A 123 -9.40 -6.21 2.20
N MET A 124 -9.35 -6.25 0.84
CA MET A 124 -9.75 -7.42 0.06
C MET A 124 -9.04 -8.71 0.50
N ARG A 125 -7.76 -8.64 0.88
CA ARG A 125 -6.93 -9.83 1.09
C ARG A 125 -6.63 -10.15 2.55
N PHE A 126 -6.64 -9.15 3.45
CA PHE A 126 -6.31 -9.39 4.86
C PHE A 126 -7.55 -9.76 5.69
N LEU A 127 -8.73 -9.25 5.32
CA LEU A 127 -9.93 -9.47 6.13
C LEU A 127 -10.68 -10.79 5.87
N PRO A 128 -10.66 -11.43 4.71
CA PRO A 128 -11.35 -12.72 4.54
C PRO A 128 -10.89 -13.81 5.54
N PRO A 129 -9.57 -13.97 5.85
CA PRO A 129 -9.14 -14.87 6.91
C PRO A 129 -9.60 -14.46 8.31
N VAL A 130 -9.71 -13.16 8.58
CA VAL A 130 -10.27 -12.63 9.85
C VAL A 130 -11.76 -12.91 9.94
N ALA A 131 -12.51 -12.68 8.87
CA ALA A 131 -13.95 -12.96 8.80
C ALA A 131 -14.27 -14.45 9.05
N ALA A 132 -13.38 -15.34 8.64
CA ALA A 132 -13.51 -16.79 8.90
C ALA A 132 -13.56 -17.13 10.41
N LEU A 133 -13.09 -16.25 11.29
CA LEU A 133 -13.09 -16.43 12.75
C LEU A 133 -14.42 -16.02 13.41
N LEU A 134 -15.36 -15.42 12.68
CA LEU A 134 -16.55 -14.80 13.31
C LEU A 134 -17.76 -15.72 13.46
N GLY A 135 -17.76 -16.90 12.84
CA GLY A 135 -18.89 -17.83 12.90
C GLY A 135 -20.20 -17.32 12.26
N ARG A 136 -20.13 -16.33 11.37
CA ARG A 136 -21.25 -15.75 10.65
C ARG A 136 -20.86 -15.32 9.24
N PRO A 137 -21.82 -15.20 8.28
CA PRO A 137 -21.52 -14.75 6.92
C PRO A 137 -21.01 -13.32 6.89
N VAL A 138 -19.94 -13.09 6.12
CA VAL A 138 -19.39 -11.76 5.79
C VAL A 138 -19.26 -11.64 4.29
N ARG A 139 -19.99 -10.71 3.69
CA ARG A 139 -19.92 -10.41 2.26
C ARG A 139 -18.92 -9.30 1.99
N PHE A 140 -18.04 -9.54 1.05
CA PHE A 140 -17.05 -8.58 0.58
C PHE A 140 -17.43 -8.07 -0.80
N ASP A 141 -17.41 -6.76 -0.99
CA ASP A 141 -17.60 -6.10 -2.28
C ASP A 141 -16.71 -4.83 -2.34
N GLY A 142 -16.75 -4.11 -3.47
CA GLY A 142 -15.94 -2.88 -3.61
C GLY A 142 -16.15 -2.20 -4.97
N ASP A 143 -15.27 -1.26 -5.26
CA ASP A 143 -15.29 -0.47 -6.50
C ASP A 143 -15.26 -1.38 -7.75
N PRO A 144 -15.81 -0.93 -8.90
CA PRO A 144 -15.79 -1.72 -10.14
C PRO A 144 -14.37 -2.22 -10.51
N GLN A 145 -13.35 -1.40 -10.30
CA GLN A 145 -11.95 -1.77 -10.55
C GLN A 145 -11.41 -2.81 -9.56
N ALA A 146 -11.99 -2.93 -8.37
CA ALA A 146 -11.66 -3.97 -7.41
C ALA A 146 -12.23 -5.33 -7.83
N ARG A 147 -13.40 -5.34 -8.46
CA ARG A 147 -14.11 -6.55 -8.87
C ARG A 147 -13.40 -7.36 -9.96
N VAL A 148 -12.43 -6.77 -10.68
CA VAL A 148 -11.62 -7.48 -11.68
C VAL A 148 -10.30 -8.01 -11.11
N ARG A 149 -9.98 -7.66 -9.86
CA ARG A 149 -8.71 -8.07 -9.24
C ARG A 149 -8.81 -9.51 -8.72
N PRO A 150 -7.78 -10.35 -8.96
CA PRO A 150 -7.83 -11.76 -8.58
C PRO A 150 -7.85 -11.95 -7.05
N MET A 151 -8.67 -12.89 -6.60
CA MET A 151 -8.78 -13.36 -5.22
C MET A 151 -8.67 -14.89 -5.13
N GLY A 152 -8.76 -15.58 -6.25
CA GLY A 152 -8.82 -17.03 -6.35
C GLY A 152 -7.84 -17.78 -5.43
N PRO A 153 -6.53 -17.48 -5.45
CA PRO A 153 -5.56 -18.21 -4.61
C PRO A 153 -5.89 -18.17 -3.11
N LEU A 154 -6.31 -17.00 -2.58
CA LEU A 154 -6.68 -16.88 -1.18
C LEU A 154 -8.00 -17.61 -0.87
N LEU A 155 -9.01 -17.48 -1.74
CA LEU A 155 -10.30 -18.14 -1.54
C LEU A 155 -10.17 -19.66 -1.59
N HIS A 156 -9.33 -20.21 -2.48
CA HIS A 156 -9.01 -21.63 -2.52
C HIS A 156 -8.29 -22.10 -1.25
N ALA A 157 -7.33 -21.31 -0.75
CA ALA A 157 -6.63 -21.62 0.49
C ALA A 157 -7.60 -21.66 1.69
N LEU A 158 -8.52 -20.71 1.80
CA LEU A 158 -9.54 -20.69 2.86
C LEU A 158 -10.44 -21.93 2.79
N ARG A 159 -10.90 -22.33 1.58
CA ARG A 159 -11.67 -23.57 1.40
C ARG A 159 -10.88 -24.80 1.83
N ALA A 160 -9.61 -24.90 1.46
CA ALA A 160 -8.73 -26.00 1.86
C ALA A 160 -8.55 -26.07 3.39
N LEU A 161 -8.61 -24.96 4.10
CA LEU A 161 -8.56 -24.87 5.55
C LEU A 161 -9.94 -25.08 6.22
N GLY A 162 -10.99 -25.41 5.44
CA GLY A 162 -12.31 -25.76 5.94
C GLY A 162 -13.28 -24.58 6.11
N VAL A 163 -12.98 -23.43 5.52
CA VAL A 163 -13.85 -22.26 5.53
C VAL A 163 -14.84 -22.34 4.36
N ASP A 164 -16.13 -22.05 4.60
CA ASP A 164 -17.11 -21.90 3.53
C ASP A 164 -16.93 -20.56 2.83
N VAL A 165 -16.68 -20.61 1.52
CA VAL A 165 -16.49 -19.41 0.67
C VAL A 165 -17.35 -19.53 -0.57
N GLN A 166 -18.24 -18.57 -0.76
CA GLN A 166 -19.17 -18.49 -1.88
C GLN A 166 -18.78 -17.32 -2.78
N ASP A 167 -18.27 -17.60 -3.97
CA ASP A 167 -17.85 -16.61 -4.98
C ASP A 167 -18.44 -16.90 -6.38
N GLU A 168 -19.37 -17.88 -6.47
CA GLU A 168 -19.98 -18.34 -7.72
C GLU A 168 -18.93 -18.74 -8.78
N GLY A 169 -17.75 -19.19 -8.33
CA GLY A 169 -16.66 -19.59 -9.21
C GLY A 169 -15.90 -18.43 -9.89
N ARG A 170 -16.17 -17.18 -9.52
CA ARG A 170 -15.53 -16.01 -10.15
C ARG A 170 -14.06 -15.84 -9.76
N GLY A 171 -13.71 -16.20 -8.54
CA GLY A 171 -12.37 -15.94 -8.00
C GLY A 171 -12.05 -14.43 -7.82
N THR A 172 -13.09 -13.58 -7.74
CA THR A 172 -13.02 -12.12 -7.57
C THR A 172 -14.17 -11.64 -6.67
N LEU A 173 -14.23 -10.34 -6.36
CA LEU A 173 -15.38 -9.71 -5.70
C LEU A 173 -16.63 -9.74 -6.63
N PRO A 174 -17.86 -9.78 -6.06
CA PRO A 174 -18.14 -10.00 -4.65
C PRO A 174 -18.06 -11.47 -4.26
N PHE A 175 -17.77 -11.75 -2.99
CA PHE A 175 -17.81 -13.10 -2.42
C PHE A 175 -18.24 -13.05 -0.95
N THR A 176 -18.69 -14.18 -0.42
CA THR A 176 -19.06 -14.32 0.99
C THR A 176 -18.19 -15.37 1.66
N VAL A 177 -17.68 -15.04 2.85
CA VAL A 177 -16.94 -15.95 3.73
C VAL A 177 -17.82 -16.25 4.94
N THR A 178 -18.03 -17.54 5.20
CA THR A 178 -18.74 -18.00 6.40
C THR A 178 -17.81 -18.90 7.20
N GLY A 179 -17.32 -18.39 8.33
CA GLY A 179 -16.54 -19.19 9.26
C GLY A 179 -17.40 -20.08 10.14
N GLY A 180 -16.74 -21.07 10.74
CA GLY A 180 -17.31 -21.88 11.80
C GLY A 180 -16.94 -21.33 13.19
N PRO A 181 -17.35 -22.05 14.26
CA PRO A 181 -16.94 -21.72 15.62
C PRO A 181 -15.42 -21.88 15.83
N ALA A 182 -14.76 -22.59 14.93
CA ALA A 182 -13.31 -22.81 14.89
C ALA A 182 -12.87 -22.99 13.43
N VAL A 183 -11.73 -22.41 13.07
CA VAL A 183 -11.05 -22.66 11.79
C VAL A 183 -9.92 -23.63 12.05
N ARG A 184 -9.97 -24.82 11.47
CA ARG A 184 -9.00 -25.90 11.76
C ARG A 184 -7.56 -25.51 11.50
N GLY A 185 -7.33 -24.69 10.45
CA GLY A 185 -5.98 -24.44 10.01
C GLY A 185 -5.34 -25.64 9.32
N GLY A 186 -3.99 -25.67 9.26
CA GLY A 186 -3.23 -26.78 8.69
C GLY A 186 -2.37 -26.41 7.50
N ALA A 187 -2.05 -27.41 6.67
CA ALA A 187 -1.19 -27.22 5.50
C ALA A 187 -2.00 -26.79 4.27
N VAL A 188 -1.46 -25.82 3.53
CA VAL A 188 -2.07 -25.32 2.29
C VAL A 188 -0.99 -24.92 1.29
N ASP A 189 -1.22 -25.26 0.02
CA ASP A 189 -0.45 -24.79 -1.11
C ASP A 189 -1.16 -23.61 -1.77
N MET A 190 -0.40 -22.60 -2.20
CA MET A 190 -0.95 -21.37 -2.79
C MET A 190 -0.05 -20.87 -3.92
N ASP A 191 -0.61 -20.63 -5.09
CA ASP A 191 0.07 -19.87 -6.12
C ASP A 191 -0.14 -18.35 -5.87
N ALA A 192 0.88 -17.70 -5.32
CA ALA A 192 0.86 -16.27 -5.03
C ALA A 192 1.71 -15.44 -6.03
N SER A 193 2.02 -16.01 -7.22
CA SER A 193 2.83 -15.34 -8.25
C SER A 193 2.28 -13.99 -8.69
N VAL A 194 0.98 -13.76 -8.54
CA VAL A 194 0.31 -12.51 -8.89
C VAL A 194 0.41 -11.47 -7.78
N SER A 195 0.45 -11.89 -6.49
CA SER A 195 0.45 -10.96 -5.37
C SER A 195 0.90 -11.61 -4.05
N SER A 196 1.95 -11.04 -3.45
CA SER A 196 2.40 -11.38 -2.08
C SER A 196 1.34 -11.10 -1.00
N GLN A 197 0.33 -10.29 -1.29
CA GLN A 197 -0.75 -9.98 -0.34
C GLN A 197 -1.63 -11.20 -0.02
N PHE A 198 -1.68 -12.22 -0.87
CA PHE A 198 -2.39 -13.46 -0.56
C PHE A 198 -1.72 -14.21 0.59
N VAL A 199 -0.39 -14.30 0.54
CA VAL A 199 0.42 -14.88 1.61
C VAL A 199 0.25 -14.06 2.88
N SER A 200 0.51 -12.76 2.81
CA SER A 200 0.42 -11.83 3.96
C SER A 200 -0.96 -11.89 4.63
N GLY A 201 -2.04 -11.89 3.83
CA GLY A 201 -3.41 -11.92 4.35
C GLY A 201 -3.72 -13.19 5.15
N LEU A 202 -3.30 -14.35 4.65
CA LEU A 202 -3.51 -15.60 5.36
C LEU A 202 -2.66 -15.69 6.63
N LEU A 203 -1.38 -15.28 6.57
CA LEU A 203 -0.48 -15.33 7.72
C LEU A 203 -0.96 -14.45 8.88
N LEU A 204 -1.55 -13.26 8.62
CA LEU A 204 -2.00 -12.33 9.66
C LEU A 204 -3.05 -12.92 10.61
N ALA A 205 -3.92 -13.81 10.12
CA ALA A 205 -4.95 -14.46 10.95
C ALA A 205 -4.54 -15.86 11.42
N ALA A 206 -3.46 -16.41 10.90
CA ALA A 206 -3.09 -17.83 11.04
C ALA A 206 -2.90 -18.28 12.48
N ALA A 207 -2.37 -17.42 13.36
CA ALA A 207 -2.19 -17.74 14.77
C ALA A 207 -3.52 -17.97 15.52
N ARG A 208 -4.64 -17.47 14.99
CA ARG A 208 -5.98 -17.64 15.57
C ARG A 208 -6.71 -18.87 15.01
N PHE A 209 -6.10 -19.64 14.12
CA PHE A 209 -6.61 -20.93 13.67
C PHE A 209 -6.10 -22.05 14.57
N ASP A 210 -6.93 -23.07 14.85
CA ASP A 210 -6.67 -24.11 15.87
C ASP A 210 -5.33 -24.84 15.65
N GLY A 211 -4.98 -25.14 14.39
CA GLY A 211 -3.73 -25.80 14.00
C GLY A 211 -2.69 -24.85 13.40
N GLY A 212 -2.90 -23.53 13.52
CA GLY A 212 -2.08 -22.57 12.79
C GLY A 212 -2.16 -22.75 11.28
N VAL A 213 -1.14 -22.30 10.54
CA VAL A 213 -1.05 -22.47 9.09
C VAL A 213 0.37 -22.86 8.67
N ARG A 214 0.49 -23.85 7.80
CA ARG A 214 1.68 -24.13 7.02
C ARG A 214 1.40 -23.82 5.56
N LEU A 215 1.82 -22.66 5.10
CA LEU A 215 1.61 -22.19 3.73
C LEU A 215 2.86 -22.42 2.88
N ARG A 216 2.70 -23.10 1.74
CA ARG A 216 3.75 -23.27 0.73
C ARG A 216 3.34 -22.57 -0.56
N HIS A 217 4.22 -21.69 -1.06
CA HIS A 217 4.07 -21.14 -2.40
C HIS A 217 4.48 -22.20 -3.46
N ILE A 218 3.64 -22.38 -4.48
CA ILE A 218 3.83 -23.41 -5.52
C ILE A 218 3.88 -22.82 -6.94
N GLY A 219 3.79 -21.49 -7.06
CA GLY A 219 3.77 -20.79 -8.35
C GLY A 219 5.16 -20.46 -8.89
N ALA A 220 5.18 -19.55 -9.85
CA ALA A 220 6.40 -18.94 -10.37
C ALA A 220 7.02 -18.01 -9.31
N THR A 221 7.98 -17.17 -9.69
CA THR A 221 8.63 -16.23 -8.77
C THR A 221 7.63 -15.37 -8.02
N LEU A 222 7.70 -15.38 -6.70
CA LEU A 222 6.88 -14.56 -5.82
C LEU A 222 7.33 -13.08 -5.85
N PRO A 223 6.45 -12.13 -6.22
CA PRO A 223 6.82 -10.73 -6.24
C PRO A 223 6.82 -10.12 -4.83
N SER A 224 7.56 -9.03 -4.65
CA SER A 224 7.49 -8.19 -3.45
C SER A 224 7.66 -8.97 -2.13
N LEU A 225 8.65 -9.85 -2.06
CA LEU A 225 9.01 -10.60 -0.83
C LEU A 225 9.13 -9.72 0.42
N PRO A 226 9.63 -8.47 0.38
CA PRO A 226 9.68 -7.60 1.55
C PRO A 226 8.32 -7.39 2.22
N HIS A 227 7.21 -7.41 1.49
CA HIS A 227 5.87 -7.31 2.11
C HIS A 227 5.48 -8.56 2.91
N ILE A 228 6.01 -9.73 2.58
CA ILE A 228 5.83 -10.93 3.39
C ILE A 228 6.76 -10.87 4.61
N ALA A 229 8.02 -10.49 4.41
CA ALA A 229 8.96 -10.26 5.51
C ALA A 229 8.40 -9.25 6.53
N MET A 230 7.80 -8.14 6.05
CA MET A 230 7.07 -7.18 6.89
C MET A 230 5.95 -7.85 7.69
N THR A 231 5.20 -8.78 7.11
CA THR A 231 4.14 -9.51 7.79
C THR A 231 4.71 -10.45 8.85
N VAL A 232 5.78 -11.16 8.55
CA VAL A 232 6.49 -12.04 9.50
C VAL A 232 7.04 -11.23 10.68
N GLU A 233 7.65 -10.08 10.39
CA GLU A 233 8.21 -9.19 11.41
C GLU A 233 7.13 -8.69 12.38
N VAL A 234 6.01 -8.17 11.89
CA VAL A 234 4.94 -7.66 12.77
C VAL A 234 4.25 -8.78 13.56
N LEU A 235 4.14 -9.99 13.01
CA LEU A 235 3.64 -11.18 13.72
C LEU A 235 4.59 -11.55 14.86
N ARG A 236 5.89 -11.67 14.59
CA ARG A 236 6.90 -11.97 15.62
C ARG A 236 6.94 -10.90 16.68
N ALA A 237 6.84 -9.63 16.31
CA ALA A 237 6.75 -8.53 17.27
C ALA A 237 5.51 -8.63 18.16
N ALA A 238 4.41 -9.21 17.69
CA ALA A 238 3.20 -9.49 18.45
C ALA A 238 3.26 -10.84 19.23
N GLY A 239 4.44 -11.46 19.32
CA GLY A 239 4.65 -12.71 20.06
C GLY A 239 4.22 -13.99 19.34
N VAL A 240 3.85 -13.88 18.06
CA VAL A 240 3.46 -15.04 17.26
C VAL A 240 4.71 -15.77 16.75
N GLU A 241 4.75 -17.08 16.94
CA GLU A 241 5.81 -17.93 16.42
C GLU A 241 5.63 -18.15 14.91
N VAL A 242 6.64 -17.73 14.13
CA VAL A 242 6.66 -17.87 12.68
C VAL A 242 8.00 -18.49 12.24
N ASP A 243 7.97 -19.59 11.50
CA ASP A 243 9.12 -20.20 10.86
C ASP A 243 9.06 -19.93 9.34
N ASP A 244 10.02 -19.18 8.82
CA ASP A 244 10.23 -18.84 7.41
C ASP A 244 11.65 -19.23 6.95
N SER A 245 12.29 -20.17 7.65
CA SER A 245 13.66 -20.64 7.37
C SER A 245 13.79 -21.39 6.04
N THR A 246 12.69 -21.91 5.53
CA THR A 246 12.65 -22.60 4.24
C THR A 246 12.09 -21.67 3.16
N PRO A 247 12.78 -21.44 2.05
CA PRO A 247 12.27 -20.63 0.96
C PRO A 247 10.86 -21.07 0.51
N ASP A 248 10.00 -20.12 0.23
CA ASP A 248 8.62 -20.30 -0.23
C ASP A 248 7.72 -21.09 0.73
N LEU A 249 8.10 -21.19 2.00
CA LEU A 249 7.36 -21.90 3.04
C LEU A 249 7.32 -21.08 4.33
N TRP A 250 6.12 -20.83 4.83
CA TRP A 250 5.86 -20.13 6.10
C TRP A 250 5.03 -21.04 7.01
N ARG A 251 5.46 -21.17 8.26
CA ARG A 251 4.68 -21.85 9.31
C ARG A 251 4.38 -20.84 10.41
N VAL A 252 3.11 -20.64 10.69
CA VAL A 252 2.62 -19.85 11.81
C VAL A 252 2.00 -20.79 12.83
N ALA A 253 2.57 -20.84 14.01
CA ALA A 253 2.01 -21.64 15.10
C ALA A 253 0.70 -21.02 15.62
N PRO A 254 -0.25 -21.86 16.09
CA PRO A 254 -1.43 -21.35 16.80
C PRO A 254 -1.02 -20.74 18.12
N GLY A 255 -1.68 -19.65 18.53
CA GLY A 255 -1.37 -19.02 19.82
C GLY A 255 -1.95 -17.61 19.97
N PRO A 256 -1.65 -16.99 21.09
CA PRO A 256 -2.08 -15.63 21.38
C PRO A 256 -1.39 -14.62 20.44
N VAL A 257 -2.08 -13.50 20.23
CA VAL A 257 -1.51 -12.30 19.58
C VAL A 257 -1.45 -11.22 20.66
N ALA A 258 -0.25 -10.83 21.06
CA ALA A 258 -0.08 -9.86 22.14
C ALA A 258 -0.56 -8.46 21.70
N ALA A 259 -1.30 -7.79 22.57
CA ALA A 259 -1.63 -6.38 22.42
C ALA A 259 -0.36 -5.52 22.46
N ARG A 260 -0.27 -4.51 21.59
CA ARG A 260 0.91 -3.66 21.50
C ARG A 260 0.57 -2.20 21.28
N ASP A 261 1.43 -1.36 21.83
CA ASP A 261 1.54 0.04 21.45
C ASP A 261 2.71 0.18 20.47
N VAL A 262 2.43 0.62 19.24
CA VAL A 262 3.44 0.69 18.19
C VAL A 262 3.50 2.09 17.58
N ARG A 263 4.71 2.50 17.19
CA ARG A 263 4.91 3.65 16.31
C ARG A 263 5.03 3.14 14.88
N VAL A 264 4.16 3.64 14.02
CA VAL A 264 4.19 3.32 12.58
C VAL A 264 5.31 4.12 11.91
N GLU A 265 6.20 3.43 11.22
CA GLU A 265 7.26 4.07 10.41
C GLU A 265 6.66 4.94 9.30
N PRO A 266 7.32 6.03 8.85
CA PRO A 266 6.91 6.76 7.66
C PRO A 266 6.86 5.84 6.44
N ASP A 267 5.99 6.15 5.48
CA ASP A 267 5.89 5.36 4.23
C ASP A 267 7.06 5.70 3.30
N LEU A 268 8.07 4.83 3.27
CA LEU A 268 9.28 5.05 2.50
C LEU A 268 9.04 5.10 0.99
N SER A 269 8.03 4.38 0.51
CA SER A 269 7.66 4.43 -0.91
C SER A 269 6.97 5.74 -1.28
N ASN A 270 6.24 6.35 -0.34
CA ASN A 270 5.64 7.67 -0.51
C ASN A 270 6.66 8.81 -0.30
N ALA A 271 7.76 8.55 0.40
CA ALA A 271 8.89 9.49 0.48
C ALA A 271 9.61 9.66 -0.87
N ALA A 272 9.56 8.64 -1.74
CA ALA A 272 10.33 8.60 -2.99
C ALA A 272 10.14 9.82 -3.89
N PRO A 273 8.92 10.31 -4.22
CA PRO A 273 8.77 11.49 -5.07
C PRO A 273 9.45 12.74 -4.48
N PHE A 274 9.35 12.95 -3.17
CA PHE A 274 9.97 14.10 -2.48
C PHE A 274 11.50 14.00 -2.47
N LEU A 275 12.04 12.82 -2.17
CA LEU A 275 13.48 12.59 -2.21
C LEU A 275 14.04 12.74 -3.63
N CYS A 276 13.32 12.27 -4.65
CA CYS A 276 13.67 12.45 -6.06
C CYS A 276 13.61 13.92 -6.49
N ALA A 277 12.78 14.75 -5.86
CA ALA A 277 12.72 16.18 -6.16
C ALA A 277 14.07 16.87 -5.92
N ALA A 278 14.85 16.45 -4.91
CA ALA A 278 16.19 16.96 -4.69
C ALA A 278 17.14 16.70 -5.86
N LEU A 279 17.02 15.53 -6.52
CA LEU A 279 17.84 15.23 -7.72
C LEU A 279 17.39 16.09 -8.91
N VAL A 280 16.09 16.28 -9.09
CA VAL A 280 15.52 17.01 -10.23
C VAL A 280 15.76 18.50 -10.12
N ALA A 281 15.45 19.10 -8.99
CA ALA A 281 15.56 20.56 -8.76
C ALA A 281 16.96 21.00 -8.32
N GLY A 282 17.76 20.07 -7.79
CA GLY A 282 18.95 20.37 -6.99
C GLY A 282 18.57 20.69 -5.55
N GLY A 283 19.57 20.82 -4.66
CA GLY A 283 19.38 21.11 -3.26
C GLY A 283 19.15 19.88 -2.39
N SER A 284 18.42 20.01 -1.28
CA SER A 284 18.30 18.95 -0.28
C SER A 284 16.86 18.74 0.17
N VAL A 285 16.47 17.47 0.32
CA VAL A 285 15.21 17.07 0.98
C VAL A 285 15.55 16.16 2.15
N ARG A 286 14.98 16.47 3.31
CA ARG A 286 15.14 15.73 4.57
C ARG A 286 13.81 15.05 4.94
N VAL A 287 13.90 13.77 5.32
CA VAL A 287 12.74 13.00 5.81
C VAL A 287 13.06 12.47 7.21
N PRO A 288 12.39 12.97 8.25
CA PRO A 288 12.57 12.51 9.62
C PRO A 288 11.87 11.16 9.86
N GLY A 289 12.29 10.46 10.92
CA GLY A 289 11.73 9.15 11.29
C GLY A 289 12.16 8.02 10.37
N TRP A 290 13.21 8.20 9.56
CA TRP A 290 13.71 7.15 8.67
C TRP A 290 14.30 6.00 9.49
N PRO A 291 13.78 4.77 9.34
CA PRO A 291 14.25 3.64 10.13
C PRO A 291 15.66 3.20 9.70
N THR A 292 16.50 2.83 10.66
CA THR A 292 17.83 2.25 10.39
C THR A 292 17.73 0.81 9.87
N THR A 293 16.69 0.10 10.27
CA THR A 293 16.36 -1.25 9.80
C THR A 293 14.86 -1.32 9.53
N THR A 294 14.46 -1.86 8.39
CA THR A 294 13.06 -1.98 8.02
C THR A 294 12.86 -3.04 6.94
N THR A 295 11.70 -3.63 6.91
CA THR A 295 11.23 -4.50 5.84
C THR A 295 10.46 -3.75 4.74
N GLN A 296 10.32 -2.44 4.83
CA GLN A 296 9.67 -1.67 3.77
C GLN A 296 10.52 -1.70 2.49
N PRO A 297 9.93 -1.98 1.31
CA PRO A 297 10.65 -1.98 0.02
C PRO A 297 11.40 -0.68 -0.28
N GLY A 298 10.90 0.45 0.24
CA GLY A 298 11.55 1.75 0.11
C GLY A 298 12.94 1.86 0.77
N ALA A 299 13.34 0.88 1.57
CA ALA A 299 14.70 0.81 2.13
C ALA A 299 15.82 0.83 1.08
N MET A 300 15.53 0.45 -0.17
CA MET A 300 16.50 0.52 -1.27
C MET A 300 16.73 1.93 -1.84
N LEU A 301 15.89 2.92 -1.49
CA LEU A 301 15.99 4.28 -2.04
C LEU A 301 17.35 4.95 -1.81
N PRO A 302 17.99 4.89 -0.64
CA PRO A 302 19.29 5.52 -0.40
C PRO A 302 20.33 5.07 -1.42
N ASP A 303 20.49 3.75 -1.63
CA ASP A 303 21.44 3.21 -2.61
C ASP A 303 21.06 3.58 -4.05
N LEU A 304 19.79 3.42 -4.39
CA LEU A 304 19.28 3.71 -5.74
C LEU A 304 19.48 5.18 -6.12
N LEU A 305 19.13 6.11 -5.23
CA LEU A 305 19.28 7.55 -5.48
C LEU A 305 20.76 7.95 -5.53
N THR A 306 21.64 7.32 -4.74
CA THR A 306 23.08 7.51 -4.83
C THR A 306 23.60 7.12 -6.21
N ARG A 307 23.20 5.97 -6.74
CA ARG A 307 23.54 5.53 -8.10
C ARG A 307 22.97 6.44 -9.19
N MET A 308 21.88 7.14 -8.91
CA MET A 308 21.28 8.13 -9.82
C MET A 308 21.85 9.55 -9.64
N GLY A 309 22.87 9.76 -8.82
CA GLY A 309 23.63 11.00 -8.71
C GLY A 309 23.39 11.82 -7.44
N ALA A 310 22.66 11.29 -6.45
CA ALA A 310 22.48 11.97 -5.16
C ALA A 310 23.63 11.71 -4.20
N THR A 311 23.84 12.65 -3.28
CA THR A 311 24.50 12.38 -2.00
C THR A 311 23.43 12.07 -0.96
N VAL A 312 23.56 10.93 -0.30
CA VAL A 312 22.57 10.48 0.69
C VAL A 312 23.26 10.27 2.04
N THR A 313 22.70 10.86 3.09
CA THR A 313 23.19 10.71 4.47
C THR A 313 22.03 10.39 5.40
N LEU A 314 22.30 9.57 6.42
CA LEU A 314 21.38 9.31 7.53
C LEU A 314 22.05 9.79 8.82
N ASP A 315 21.47 10.81 9.45
CA ASP A 315 21.94 11.35 10.74
C ASP A 315 20.83 11.16 11.79
N GLY A 316 21.11 10.28 12.76
CA GLY A 316 20.09 9.78 13.66
C GLY A 316 19.00 9.04 12.90
N ASP A 317 17.78 9.62 12.88
CA ASP A 317 16.63 9.14 12.13
C ASP A 317 16.20 10.09 10.99
N VAL A 318 17.07 11.01 10.56
CA VAL A 318 16.80 11.93 9.47
C VAL A 318 17.55 11.53 8.22
N LEU A 319 16.84 11.02 7.20
CA LEU A 319 17.44 10.80 5.89
C LEU A 319 17.49 12.11 5.11
N THR A 320 18.69 12.48 4.64
CA THR A 320 18.92 13.63 3.77
C THR A 320 19.36 13.17 2.40
N VAL A 321 18.66 13.61 1.36
CA VAL A 321 19.03 13.42 -0.04
C VAL A 321 19.38 14.76 -0.63
N THR A 322 20.61 14.90 -1.15
CA THR A 322 21.10 16.12 -1.80
C THR A 322 21.41 15.83 -3.26
N GLY A 323 20.85 16.64 -4.15
CA GLY A 323 21.07 16.56 -5.60
C GLY A 323 21.68 17.83 -6.17
N THR A 324 22.28 17.71 -7.35
CA THR A 324 22.87 18.83 -8.11
C THR A 324 21.99 19.31 -9.25
N GLY A 325 20.84 18.66 -9.47
CA GLY A 325 20.03 18.84 -10.65
C GLY A 325 20.44 17.94 -11.82
N ALA A 326 21.52 17.17 -11.69
CA ALA A 326 21.90 16.14 -12.64
C ALA A 326 21.39 14.78 -12.18
N VAL A 327 20.82 14.01 -13.11
CA VAL A 327 20.29 12.67 -12.86
C VAL A 327 20.98 11.70 -13.79
N HIS A 328 21.48 10.58 -13.26
CA HIS A 328 22.12 9.52 -14.06
C HIS A 328 21.17 8.35 -14.29
N GLY A 329 21.25 7.76 -15.48
CA GLY A 329 20.51 6.52 -15.79
C GLY A 329 21.08 5.32 -15.03
N VAL A 330 20.25 4.31 -14.79
CA VAL A 330 20.60 3.08 -14.08
C VAL A 330 20.02 1.83 -14.74
N ASP A 331 20.68 0.70 -14.56
CA ASP A 331 20.08 -0.63 -14.74
C ASP A 331 19.79 -1.20 -13.33
N VAL A 332 18.51 -1.44 -13.02
CA VAL A 332 18.08 -1.87 -11.68
C VAL A 332 16.96 -2.91 -11.74
N ASP A 333 17.08 -3.91 -10.88
CA ASP A 333 16.00 -4.87 -10.60
C ASP A 333 15.14 -4.32 -9.44
N LEU A 334 13.87 -4.04 -9.73
CA LEU A 334 12.89 -3.53 -8.78
C LEU A 334 11.87 -4.61 -8.36
N ARG A 335 12.19 -5.89 -8.53
CA ARG A 335 11.29 -7.01 -8.17
C ARG A 335 10.81 -6.92 -6.73
N SER A 336 11.67 -6.51 -5.82
CA SER A 336 11.38 -6.35 -4.40
C SER A 336 10.67 -5.04 -4.05
N ALA A 337 10.64 -4.06 -4.98
CA ALA A 337 10.12 -2.71 -4.74
C ALA A 337 9.36 -2.17 -5.97
N GLY A 338 8.50 -2.99 -6.55
CA GLY A 338 7.75 -2.63 -7.76
C GLY A 338 6.94 -1.34 -7.65
N GLU A 339 6.53 -0.96 -6.44
CA GLU A 339 5.84 0.30 -6.16
C GLU A 339 6.71 1.56 -6.39
N LEU A 340 8.03 1.45 -6.40
CA LEU A 340 8.92 2.56 -6.71
C LEU A 340 9.02 2.83 -8.23
N THR A 341 8.63 1.86 -9.05
CA THR A 341 8.78 1.92 -10.52
C THR A 341 8.24 3.22 -11.13
N PRO A 342 7.03 3.72 -10.80
CA PRO A 342 6.53 4.95 -11.41
C PRO A 342 7.39 6.18 -11.09
N THR A 343 7.84 6.32 -9.85
CA THR A 343 8.71 7.43 -9.44
C THR A 343 10.08 7.36 -10.10
N ILE A 344 10.69 6.17 -10.15
CA ILE A 344 12.02 5.99 -10.76
C ILE A 344 11.92 6.11 -12.29
N ALA A 345 10.82 5.66 -12.91
CA ALA A 345 10.58 5.88 -14.33
C ALA A 345 10.45 7.37 -14.67
N ALA A 346 9.73 8.14 -13.85
CA ALA A 346 9.63 9.59 -13.99
C ALA A 346 11.00 10.27 -13.85
N LEU A 347 11.78 9.90 -12.82
CA LEU A 347 13.14 10.42 -12.64
C LEU A 347 14.04 10.08 -13.83
N ALA A 348 13.93 8.87 -14.37
CA ALA A 348 14.71 8.38 -15.52
C ALA A 348 14.46 9.18 -16.81
N THR A 349 13.26 9.78 -16.98
CA THR A 349 12.99 10.65 -18.16
C THR A 349 13.84 11.92 -18.17
N LEU A 350 14.34 12.32 -17.00
CA LEU A 350 15.15 13.52 -16.77
C LEU A 350 16.65 13.21 -16.62
N ALA A 351 17.04 11.94 -16.82
CA ALA A 351 18.42 11.48 -16.69
C ALA A 351 19.24 11.86 -17.94
N ASP A 352 20.58 11.78 -17.82
CA ASP A 352 21.56 12.02 -18.88
C ASP A 352 21.82 10.78 -19.76
N SER A 353 21.39 9.62 -19.30
CA SER A 353 21.68 8.32 -19.93
C SER A 353 20.48 7.36 -19.77
N PRO A 354 20.40 6.29 -20.61
CA PRO A 354 19.29 5.34 -20.55
C PRO A 354 19.16 4.64 -19.21
N THR A 355 17.92 4.38 -18.80
CA THR A 355 17.56 3.60 -17.62
C THR A 355 16.84 2.33 -18.02
N ARG A 356 17.20 1.22 -17.39
CA ARG A 356 16.50 -0.06 -17.51
C ARG A 356 15.94 -0.49 -16.16
N LEU A 357 14.62 -0.60 -16.09
CA LEU A 357 13.88 -1.12 -14.93
C LEU A 357 13.45 -2.55 -15.22
N ARG A 358 13.82 -3.50 -14.34
CA ARG A 358 13.60 -4.93 -14.53
C ARG A 358 12.86 -5.57 -13.36
N GLY A 359 12.30 -6.76 -13.58
CA GLY A 359 11.70 -7.59 -12.54
C GLY A 359 10.32 -7.15 -12.11
N VAL A 360 9.66 -6.25 -12.83
CA VAL A 360 8.41 -5.60 -12.40
C VAL A 360 7.18 -5.97 -13.23
N ALA A 361 7.18 -7.14 -13.89
CA ALA A 361 6.01 -7.60 -14.65
C ALA A 361 4.71 -7.61 -13.83
N HIS A 362 4.80 -7.90 -12.54
CA HIS A 362 3.66 -8.00 -11.63
C HIS A 362 2.90 -6.68 -11.43
N ILE A 363 3.53 -5.51 -11.68
CA ILE A 363 2.83 -4.22 -11.53
C ILE A 363 1.80 -3.94 -12.64
N ARG A 364 1.72 -4.79 -13.67
CA ARG A 364 0.63 -4.78 -14.65
C ARG A 364 -0.73 -5.12 -14.05
N GLY A 365 -0.74 -5.88 -12.95
CA GLY A 365 -1.94 -6.28 -12.23
C GLY A 365 -2.27 -5.42 -11.00
N HIS A 366 -1.69 -4.23 -10.87
CA HIS A 366 -1.95 -3.32 -9.76
C HIS A 366 -3.23 -2.50 -9.97
N GLU A 367 -3.24 -1.21 -9.62
CA GLU A 367 -4.39 -0.31 -9.84
C GLU A 367 -4.68 -0.13 -11.33
N THR A 368 -3.63 -0.10 -12.14
CA THR A 368 -3.63 -0.11 -13.61
C THR A 368 -2.46 -0.97 -14.11
N ASP A 369 -2.38 -1.25 -15.42
CA ASP A 369 -1.12 -1.72 -16.02
C ASP A 369 -0.12 -0.56 -16.02
N ARG A 370 0.66 -0.47 -14.92
CA ARG A 370 1.62 0.62 -14.72
C ARG A 370 2.69 0.69 -15.79
N LEU A 371 3.10 -0.44 -16.38
CA LEU A 371 4.11 -0.45 -17.45
C LEU A 371 3.56 0.18 -18.72
N ALA A 372 2.35 -0.19 -19.12
CA ALA A 372 1.68 0.39 -20.25
C ALA A 372 1.36 1.88 -20.03
N ALA A 373 0.86 2.24 -18.86
CA ALA A 373 0.55 3.62 -18.48
C ALA A 373 1.80 4.50 -18.52
N LEU A 374 2.90 4.09 -17.90
CA LEU A 374 4.16 4.84 -17.92
C LEU A 374 4.71 5.01 -19.33
N ALA A 375 4.74 3.95 -20.15
CA ALA A 375 5.20 4.03 -21.53
C ALA A 375 4.36 5.02 -22.34
N THR A 376 3.03 5.01 -22.16
CA THR A 376 2.10 5.91 -22.84
C THR A 376 2.31 7.36 -22.42
N GLU A 377 2.36 7.63 -21.12
CA GLU A 377 2.45 9.00 -20.62
C GLU A 377 3.83 9.63 -20.87
N ILE A 378 4.91 8.85 -20.72
CA ILE A 378 6.26 9.32 -21.08
C ILE A 378 6.33 9.66 -22.58
N THR A 379 5.74 8.83 -23.45
CA THR A 379 5.69 9.10 -24.88
C THR A 379 4.84 10.33 -25.21
N ARG A 380 3.71 10.53 -24.52
CA ARG A 380 2.85 11.72 -24.67
C ARG A 380 3.59 13.02 -24.33
N LEU A 381 4.50 12.97 -23.36
CA LEU A 381 5.37 14.10 -23.01
C LEU A 381 6.56 14.29 -23.98
N GLY A 382 6.68 13.50 -25.05
CA GLY A 382 7.80 13.55 -26.00
C GLY A 382 9.01 12.68 -25.63
N GLY A 383 8.93 11.93 -24.53
CA GLY A 383 9.96 10.99 -24.10
C GLY A 383 9.93 9.68 -24.90
N GLN A 384 10.88 8.80 -24.59
CA GLN A 384 10.94 7.46 -25.17
C GLN A 384 10.98 6.41 -24.05
N ALA A 385 9.93 5.59 -23.96
CA ALA A 385 9.83 4.48 -23.04
C ALA A 385 9.32 3.24 -23.77
N GLU A 386 10.07 2.16 -23.67
CA GLU A 386 9.77 0.89 -24.32
C GLU A 386 9.49 -0.18 -23.26
N GLN A 387 8.38 -0.87 -23.40
CA GLN A 387 8.05 -1.98 -22.52
C GLN A 387 8.89 -3.20 -22.87
N THR A 388 9.43 -3.86 -21.85
CA THR A 388 10.00 -5.21 -21.96
C THR A 388 9.03 -6.24 -21.39
N ALA A 389 9.35 -7.50 -21.47
CA ALA A 389 8.54 -8.57 -20.86
C ALA A 389 8.34 -8.35 -19.36
N ASP A 390 9.35 -7.81 -18.66
CA ASP A 390 9.39 -7.67 -17.21
C ASP A 390 9.65 -6.24 -16.71
N GLY A 391 9.58 -5.22 -17.57
CA GLY A 391 9.91 -3.87 -17.15
C GLY A 391 9.83 -2.80 -18.24
N LEU A 392 10.70 -1.78 -18.12
CA LEU A 392 10.78 -0.63 -19.02
C LEU A 392 12.25 -0.31 -19.35
N VAL A 393 12.47 0.14 -20.58
CA VAL A 393 13.68 0.85 -21.00
C VAL A 393 13.29 2.29 -21.32
N ILE A 394 13.91 3.25 -20.63
CA ILE A 394 13.62 4.67 -20.79
C ILE A 394 14.87 5.34 -21.36
N THR A 395 14.74 5.95 -22.54
CA THR A 395 15.81 6.70 -23.19
C THR A 395 15.48 8.19 -23.06
N PRO A 396 16.33 8.98 -22.41
CA PRO A 396 16.09 10.41 -22.24
C PRO A 396 15.92 11.13 -23.58
N ARG A 397 14.90 12.00 -23.62
CA ARG A 397 14.58 12.87 -24.77
C ARG A 397 14.15 14.23 -24.25
N ARG A 398 14.12 15.22 -25.12
CA ARG A 398 13.56 16.52 -24.77
C ARG A 398 12.06 16.40 -24.57
N LEU A 399 11.61 16.64 -23.34
CA LEU A 399 10.20 16.60 -22.96
C LEU A 399 9.52 17.95 -23.22
N HIS A 400 8.19 17.91 -23.32
CA HIS A 400 7.30 19.07 -23.38
C HIS A 400 6.08 18.88 -22.51
N GLY A 401 5.39 19.96 -22.16
CA GLY A 401 4.15 19.93 -21.40
C GLY A 401 3.03 19.26 -22.18
N ALA A 402 2.25 18.44 -21.49
CA ALA A 402 1.02 17.83 -21.98
C ALA A 402 0.20 17.31 -20.78
N THR A 403 -1.03 16.87 -21.05
CA THR A 403 -1.86 16.17 -20.09
C THR A 403 -1.23 14.81 -19.75
N PHE A 404 -1.16 14.51 -18.45
CA PHE A 404 -0.65 13.26 -17.88
C PHE A 404 -1.79 12.53 -17.19
N GLU A 405 -2.23 11.41 -17.76
CA GLU A 405 -3.31 10.60 -17.23
C GLU A 405 -2.82 9.76 -16.05
N THR A 406 -3.58 9.74 -14.97
CA THR A 406 -3.24 8.95 -13.77
C THR A 406 -3.82 7.55 -13.76
N TYR A 407 -4.82 7.27 -14.58
CA TYR A 407 -5.50 5.97 -14.61
C TYR A 407 -6.05 5.57 -13.22
N HIS A 408 -6.47 6.57 -12.42
CA HIS A 408 -6.87 6.41 -11.02
C HIS A 408 -5.79 5.80 -10.12
N ASP A 409 -4.53 5.94 -10.49
CA ASP A 409 -3.37 5.44 -9.75
C ASP A 409 -2.57 6.59 -9.13
N HIS A 410 -2.49 6.59 -7.80
CA HIS A 410 -1.79 7.61 -7.02
C HIS A 410 -0.28 7.71 -7.35
N ARG A 411 0.35 6.61 -7.77
CA ARG A 411 1.77 6.60 -8.13
C ARG A 411 2.03 7.16 -9.52
N MET A 412 1.05 7.05 -10.42
CA MET A 412 1.08 7.78 -11.69
C MET A 412 0.97 9.29 -11.45
N ALA A 413 0.08 9.71 -10.53
CA ALA A 413 -0.06 11.13 -10.18
C ALA A 413 1.25 11.74 -9.66
N THR A 414 1.92 11.05 -8.72
CA THR A 414 3.21 11.52 -8.18
C THR A 414 4.33 11.48 -9.22
N ALA A 415 4.30 10.55 -10.18
CA ALA A 415 5.24 10.49 -11.29
C ALA A 415 5.08 11.71 -12.22
N GLY A 416 3.84 12.07 -12.58
CA GLY A 416 3.56 13.28 -13.37
C GLY A 416 4.03 14.56 -12.66
N ALA A 417 3.78 14.66 -11.34
CA ALA A 417 4.24 15.77 -10.52
C ALA A 417 5.78 15.92 -10.54
N LEU A 418 6.50 14.80 -10.44
CA LEU A 418 7.96 14.78 -10.45
C LEU A 418 8.53 15.26 -11.80
N ILE A 419 7.96 14.83 -12.93
CA ILE A 419 8.35 15.30 -14.27
C ILE A 419 8.09 16.81 -14.38
N GLY A 420 6.93 17.28 -13.85
CA GLY A 420 6.52 18.68 -13.88
C GLY A 420 7.51 19.64 -13.21
N LEU A 421 8.34 19.18 -12.25
CA LEU A 421 9.36 20.02 -11.62
C LEU A 421 10.34 20.65 -12.62
N ARG A 422 10.56 19.99 -13.78
CA ARG A 422 11.50 20.46 -14.81
C ARG A 422 10.83 20.72 -16.16
N VAL A 423 9.63 20.21 -16.39
CA VAL A 423 8.91 20.30 -17.66
C VAL A 423 7.65 21.18 -17.46
N PRO A 424 7.68 22.46 -17.90
CA PRO A 424 6.52 23.34 -17.78
C PRO A 424 5.31 22.81 -18.54
N GLY A 425 4.12 22.97 -17.97
CA GLY A 425 2.85 22.62 -18.61
C GLY A 425 2.49 21.13 -18.56
N VAL A 426 3.06 20.38 -17.61
CA VAL A 426 2.56 19.04 -17.27
C VAL A 426 1.29 19.20 -16.47
N GLU A 427 0.18 18.67 -16.97
CA GLU A 427 -1.15 18.72 -16.37
C GLU A 427 -1.56 17.33 -15.89
N VAL A 428 -1.55 17.11 -14.57
CA VAL A 428 -1.88 15.82 -13.96
C VAL A 428 -3.38 15.71 -13.78
N VAL A 429 -4.02 14.77 -14.46
CA VAL A 429 -5.45 14.49 -14.35
C VAL A 429 -5.72 13.76 -13.03
N ASP A 430 -6.77 14.20 -12.33
CA ASP A 430 -7.21 13.56 -11.07
C ASP A 430 -6.05 13.34 -10.05
N VAL A 431 -5.29 14.40 -9.76
CA VAL A 431 -4.24 14.36 -8.72
C VAL A 431 -4.77 13.93 -7.36
N ALA A 432 -6.07 14.08 -7.12
CA ALA A 432 -6.74 13.68 -5.89
C ALA A 432 -6.66 12.16 -5.61
N THR A 433 -6.36 11.34 -6.62
CA THR A 433 -6.09 9.90 -6.45
C THR A 433 -4.93 9.64 -5.46
N THR A 434 -4.03 10.61 -5.25
CA THR A 434 -2.96 10.54 -4.23
C THR A 434 -3.48 10.38 -2.81
N ALA A 435 -4.73 10.78 -2.53
CA ALA A 435 -5.36 10.63 -1.22
C ALA A 435 -5.45 9.17 -0.75
N LYS A 436 -5.24 8.20 -1.64
CA LYS A 436 -5.14 6.78 -1.29
C LYS A 436 -3.98 6.48 -0.32
N THR A 437 -2.89 7.23 -0.38
CA THR A 437 -1.69 7.02 0.44
C THR A 437 -1.05 8.31 0.96
N LEU A 438 -1.32 9.44 0.31
CA LEU A 438 -0.85 10.78 0.66
C LEU A 438 -2.05 11.76 0.57
N PRO A 439 -2.87 11.87 1.62
CA PRO A 439 -4.11 12.66 1.57
C PRO A 439 -3.91 14.13 1.21
N ASP A 440 -2.79 14.73 1.61
CA ASP A 440 -2.42 16.13 1.33
C ASP A 440 -1.19 16.23 0.42
N PHE A 441 -1.10 15.40 -0.60
CA PHE A 441 0.06 15.42 -1.51
C PHE A 441 0.32 16.80 -2.12
N VAL A 442 -0.72 17.48 -2.61
CA VAL A 442 -0.59 18.79 -3.26
C VAL A 442 -0.06 19.84 -2.28
N GLY A 443 -0.59 19.88 -1.04
CA GLY A 443 -0.10 20.77 0.01
C GLY A 443 1.35 20.48 0.40
N MET A 444 1.70 19.23 0.61
CA MET A 444 3.07 18.81 0.91
C MET A 444 4.04 19.15 -0.23
N TRP A 445 3.62 18.92 -1.49
CA TRP A 445 4.44 19.19 -2.68
C TRP A 445 4.70 20.69 -2.86
N THR A 446 3.68 21.53 -2.77
CA THR A 446 3.82 22.98 -2.87
C THR A 446 4.58 23.56 -1.68
N GLY A 447 4.37 23.03 -0.48
CA GLY A 447 5.12 23.41 0.72
C GLY A 447 6.61 23.11 0.60
N MET A 448 6.98 21.94 0.04
CA MET A 448 8.37 21.60 -0.27
C MET A 448 9.01 22.63 -1.22
N LEU A 449 8.28 23.06 -2.25
CA LEU A 449 8.79 24.02 -3.24
C LEU A 449 8.86 25.47 -2.70
N ALA A 450 7.94 25.86 -1.84
CA ALA A 450 7.94 27.19 -1.21
C ALA A 450 9.17 27.41 -0.31
N SER A 451 9.78 26.35 0.21
CA SER A 451 11.02 26.45 1.00
C SER A 451 12.25 26.84 0.16
N ALA A 452 12.16 26.77 -1.17
CA ALA A 452 13.21 27.22 -2.09
C ALA A 452 13.32 28.75 -2.21
N ASP A 453 12.22 29.49 -1.90
CA ASP A 453 12.14 30.94 -2.09
C ASP A 453 12.70 31.77 -0.92
N VAL A 454 13.21 31.14 0.14
CA VAL A 454 13.64 31.82 1.40
C VAL A 454 15.15 32.12 1.43
N ARG A 455 15.86 32.08 0.29
CA ARG A 455 17.30 32.42 0.20
C ARG A 455 17.57 33.67 -0.62
#